data_c4bd333e76a5bebca7b839cce32cc9d7
#
_entry.id   c4bd333e76a5bebca7b839cce32cc9d7
#
_cell.length_a   1.000
_cell.length_b   1.000
_cell.length_c   1.000
_cell.angle_alpha   90.00
_cell.angle_beta   90.00
_cell.angle_gamma   90.00
#
_symmetry.space_group_name_H-M   'P 1'
#
loop_
_entity.id
_entity.type
_entity.pdbx_description
1 polymer ?
#
loop_
_entity_poly.entity_id
_entity_poly.type
_entity_poly.pdbx_seq_one_letter_code
_entity_poly.pdbx_strand_id
1 'polypeptide(L)'
;MSEDFNNTLNLPKTDFPMRGNLPQREPEMLDKWEQDRLYYALSEKNKGKPSYTLHDGPPYANGNIHMGTAMNKVLKDIIVKYKSMTGFDANYVPGWDCHGLPIELKAIKQLGVDSGKIDPVTLRKSCREFALSCLDGQKAQFKRLGVWGDFDDPYLTIKPEFEAKQVEVFGKMMQKGYIYKGLKPVYWCADCNTALAEAEIEYQDDPCYSIFVKFPISDSKGKFDDLGIDLSKAYVVIWTTTTWTLPGNLAICLGPNYEYTFVKVEDEESKSYGQYLLMAAELVSTVME
;
A
#
# COMPACT_ATOMS: atom_id res chain seq x y z
N MET A 1 69.12 14.76 5.74
CA MET A 1 68.35 13.77 6.51
C MET A 1 67.50 14.55 7.48
N SER A 2 66.19 14.58 7.34
CA SER A 2 65.32 15.21 8.31
C SER A 2 65.28 14.33 9.56
N GLU A 3 65.72 14.85 10.68
CA GLU A 3 65.58 14.16 11.96
C GLU A 3 64.12 13.93 12.26
N ASP A 4 63.74 12.67 12.53
CA ASP A 4 62.40 12.29 12.90
C ASP A 4 62.18 12.56 14.39
N PHE A 5 61.51 13.69 14.69
CA PHE A 5 61.17 14.09 16.05
C PHE A 5 59.91 13.45 16.61
N ASN A 6 59.28 12.50 15.92
CA ASN A 6 58.02 11.88 16.37
C ASN A 6 58.18 11.16 17.72
N ASN A 7 59.38 10.64 18.02
CA ASN A 7 59.68 9.99 19.28
C ASN A 7 59.90 10.92 20.47
N THR A 8 60.01 12.23 20.24
CA THR A 8 60.19 13.24 21.29
C THR A 8 58.87 13.85 21.76
N LEU A 9 57.73 13.52 21.10
CA LEU A 9 56.43 14.07 21.42
C LEU A 9 55.83 13.35 22.66
N ASN A 10 55.44 14.14 23.68
CA ASN A 10 54.72 13.64 24.85
C ASN A 10 53.21 13.55 24.54
N LEU A 11 52.86 12.68 23.61
CA LEU A 11 51.46 12.42 23.28
C LEU A 11 50.85 11.48 24.33
N PRO A 12 49.55 11.67 24.68
CA PRO A 12 48.85 10.72 25.55
C PRO A 12 48.86 9.32 24.90
N LYS A 13 49.24 8.32 25.68
CA LYS A 13 49.18 6.90 25.25
C LYS A 13 47.94 6.26 25.85
N THR A 14 47.17 5.59 25.01
CA THR A 14 45.97 4.84 25.41
C THR A 14 45.87 3.58 24.60
N ASP A 15 45.38 2.51 25.21
CA ASP A 15 45.03 1.26 24.55
C ASP A 15 43.64 1.36 23.87
N PHE A 16 42.94 2.45 24.10
CA PHE A 16 41.68 2.71 23.44
C PHE A 16 41.92 2.97 21.94
N PRO A 17 41.28 2.20 21.04
CA PRO A 17 41.52 2.32 19.60
C PRO A 17 41.04 3.66 19.08
N MET A 18 41.96 4.42 18.45
CA MET A 18 41.67 5.75 17.87
C MET A 18 40.73 5.70 16.64
N ARG A 19 40.63 4.54 15.99
CA ARG A 19 39.73 4.31 14.86
C ARG A 19 38.68 3.28 15.25
N GLY A 20 37.44 3.52 14.93
CA GLY A 20 36.32 2.61 15.19
C GLY A 20 36.47 1.28 14.48
N ASN A 21 36.95 1.28 13.24
CA ASN A 21 37.13 0.09 12.39
C ASN A 21 35.89 -0.83 12.41
N LEU A 22 34.71 -0.22 12.33
CA LEU A 22 33.41 -0.88 12.53
C LEU A 22 33.14 -2.05 11.57
N PRO A 23 33.54 -1.97 10.28
CA PRO A 23 33.32 -3.08 9.36
C PRO A 23 33.92 -4.40 9.80
N GLN A 24 35.05 -4.36 10.55
CA GLN A 24 35.73 -5.54 11.10
C GLN A 24 35.27 -5.87 12.50
N ARG A 25 35.07 -4.86 13.35
CA ARG A 25 34.76 -5.08 14.78
C ARG A 25 33.32 -5.46 15.02
N GLU A 26 32.35 -4.89 14.25
CA GLU A 26 30.93 -5.22 14.45
C GLU A 26 30.61 -6.71 14.27
N PRO A 27 31.09 -7.41 13.22
CA PRO A 27 30.87 -8.84 13.09
C PRO A 27 31.38 -9.63 14.31
N GLU A 28 32.59 -9.33 14.77
CA GLU A 28 33.17 -9.98 15.96
C GLU A 28 32.35 -9.75 17.23
N MET A 29 31.80 -8.53 17.39
CA MET A 29 30.92 -8.21 18.51
C MET A 29 29.60 -8.97 18.42
N LEU A 30 29.02 -9.06 17.23
CA LEU A 30 27.75 -9.76 17.00
C LEU A 30 27.91 -11.26 17.23
N ASP A 31 28.99 -11.87 16.77
CA ASP A 31 29.30 -13.27 16.99
C ASP A 31 29.43 -13.55 18.48
N LYS A 32 30.12 -12.68 19.23
CA LYS A 32 30.23 -12.80 20.68
C LYS A 32 28.85 -12.67 21.36
N TRP A 33 28.01 -11.71 20.98
CA TRP A 33 26.70 -11.56 21.56
C TRP A 33 25.78 -12.77 21.31
N GLU A 34 25.90 -13.39 20.15
CA GLU A 34 25.17 -14.61 19.82
C GLU A 34 25.66 -15.81 20.66
N GLN A 35 27.02 -15.99 20.78
CA GLN A 35 27.61 -17.04 21.61
C GLN A 35 27.23 -16.92 23.07
N ASP A 36 27.29 -15.68 23.61
CA ASP A 36 26.91 -15.36 24.99
C ASP A 36 25.41 -15.39 25.21
N ARG A 37 24.58 -15.55 24.16
CA ARG A 37 23.10 -15.42 24.16
C ARG A 37 22.64 -14.16 24.90
N LEU A 38 23.31 -13.04 24.63
CA LEU A 38 23.20 -11.80 25.40
C LEU A 38 21.77 -11.30 25.55
N TYR A 39 20.97 -11.35 24.49
CA TYR A 39 19.56 -10.94 24.54
C TYR A 39 18.79 -11.75 25.59
N TYR A 40 18.90 -13.06 25.57
CA TYR A 40 18.19 -13.95 26.49
C TYR A 40 18.70 -13.81 27.94
N ALA A 41 20.01 -13.63 28.12
CA ALA A 41 20.59 -13.39 29.44
C ALA A 41 20.07 -12.09 30.08
N LEU A 42 19.92 -11.03 29.28
CA LEU A 42 19.34 -9.76 29.73
C LEU A 42 17.82 -9.84 29.97
N SER A 43 17.11 -10.56 29.13
CA SER A 43 15.68 -10.84 29.31
C SER A 43 15.42 -11.58 30.62
N GLU A 44 16.17 -12.64 30.90
CA GLU A 44 16.03 -13.37 32.18
C GLU A 44 16.42 -12.50 33.41
N LYS A 45 17.50 -11.70 33.31
CA LYS A 45 17.89 -10.74 34.36
C LYS A 45 16.80 -9.71 34.67
N ASN A 46 16.02 -9.30 33.66
CA ASN A 46 14.98 -8.28 33.80
C ASN A 46 13.60 -8.86 34.09
N LYS A 47 13.45 -10.15 34.10
CA LYS A 47 12.20 -10.86 34.36
C LYS A 47 11.58 -10.44 35.71
N GLY A 48 10.29 -10.14 35.68
CA GLY A 48 9.56 -9.68 36.86
C GLY A 48 9.71 -8.20 37.18
N LYS A 49 10.49 -7.44 36.43
CA LYS A 49 10.49 -5.97 36.47
C LYS A 49 9.29 -5.40 35.74
N PRO A 50 9.01 -4.07 35.85
CA PRO A 50 7.93 -3.47 35.09
C PRO A 50 8.03 -3.80 33.62
N SER A 51 6.95 -4.31 33.00
CA SER A 51 6.93 -4.72 31.61
C SER A 51 6.90 -3.52 30.68
N TYR A 52 7.63 -3.60 29.57
CA TYR A 52 7.55 -2.69 28.43
C TYR A 52 7.46 -3.50 27.15
N THR A 53 6.30 -3.46 26.51
CA THR A 53 6.06 -4.19 25.27
C THR A 53 6.10 -3.24 24.07
N LEU A 54 7.03 -3.46 23.16
CA LEU A 54 7.06 -2.81 21.85
C LEU A 54 6.60 -3.81 20.80
N HIS A 55 5.39 -3.60 20.26
CA HIS A 55 4.88 -4.45 19.20
C HIS A 55 5.63 -4.19 17.88
N ASP A 56 6.02 -5.24 17.21
CA ASP A 56 6.65 -5.13 15.89
C ASP A 56 5.58 -4.99 14.80
N GLY A 57 5.65 -3.91 14.00
CA GLY A 57 4.99 -3.85 12.72
C GLY A 57 5.78 -4.73 11.75
N PRO A 58 5.23 -5.89 11.35
CA PRO A 58 6.00 -6.90 10.65
C PRO A 58 6.29 -6.46 9.22
N PRO A 59 7.56 -6.54 8.75
CA PRO A 59 7.86 -6.32 7.35
C PRO A 59 7.32 -7.46 6.49
N TYR A 60 7.06 -7.18 5.21
CA TYR A 60 6.77 -8.22 4.24
C TYR A 60 8.00 -9.09 4.00
N ALA A 61 7.79 -10.42 4.01
CA ALA A 61 8.80 -11.40 3.66
C ALA A 61 8.92 -11.52 2.12
N ASN A 62 9.39 -10.46 1.46
CA ASN A 62 9.33 -10.35 0.00
C ASN A 62 10.65 -9.97 -0.67
N GLY A 63 11.79 -10.16 0.00
CA GLY A 63 13.14 -9.88 -0.51
C GLY A 63 14.05 -9.28 0.55
N ASN A 64 15.14 -8.67 0.13
CA ASN A 64 16.07 -7.99 1.03
C ASN A 64 15.43 -6.78 1.70
N ILE A 65 15.94 -6.41 2.89
CA ILE A 65 15.53 -5.19 3.55
C ILE A 65 15.96 -3.96 2.73
N HIS A 66 15.16 -2.92 2.80
CA HIS A 66 15.51 -1.60 2.25
C HIS A 66 15.81 -0.62 3.38
N MET A 67 16.30 0.58 3.04
CA MET A 67 16.70 1.58 4.04
C MET A 67 15.59 1.93 5.03
N GLY A 68 14.33 2.01 4.57
CA GLY A 68 13.18 2.26 5.45
C GLY A 68 12.95 1.15 6.47
N THR A 69 13.10 -0.12 6.06
CA THR A 69 13.03 -1.28 6.98
C THR A 69 14.16 -1.25 7.98
N ALA A 70 15.41 -0.95 7.53
CA ALA A 70 16.57 -0.84 8.40
C ALA A 70 16.38 0.27 9.44
N MET A 71 15.95 1.46 9.03
CA MET A 71 15.67 2.59 9.92
C MET A 71 14.61 2.23 10.97
N ASN A 72 13.50 1.63 10.55
CA ASN A 72 12.44 1.20 11.45
C ASN A 72 12.95 0.23 12.52
N LYS A 73 13.72 -0.79 12.13
CA LYS A 73 14.28 -1.78 13.06
C LYS A 73 15.32 -1.18 13.99
N VAL A 74 16.18 -0.31 13.51
CA VAL A 74 17.21 0.38 14.35
C VAL A 74 16.53 1.27 15.40
N LEU A 75 15.49 2.03 15.03
CA LEU A 75 14.76 2.86 15.99
C LEU A 75 14.08 2.02 17.08
N LYS A 76 13.46 0.90 16.72
CA LYS A 76 12.87 -0.05 17.67
C LYS A 76 13.95 -0.65 18.58
N ASP A 77 15.09 -1.05 18.03
CA ASP A 77 16.21 -1.62 18.77
C ASP A 77 16.76 -0.64 19.82
N ILE A 78 16.91 0.64 19.44
CA ILE A 78 17.30 1.70 20.38
C ILE A 78 16.33 1.78 21.57
N ILE A 79 15.02 1.75 21.29
CA ILE A 79 14.00 1.80 22.34
C ILE A 79 14.06 0.57 23.25
N VAL A 80 14.13 -0.62 22.67
CA VAL A 80 14.18 -1.88 23.43
C VAL A 80 15.41 -1.94 24.31
N LYS A 81 16.61 -1.63 23.76
CA LYS A 81 17.85 -1.58 24.50
C LYS A 81 17.81 -0.55 25.63
N TYR A 82 17.35 0.67 25.34
CA TYR A 82 17.21 1.71 26.34
C TYR A 82 16.29 1.27 27.49
N LYS A 83 15.13 0.72 27.19
CA LYS A 83 14.19 0.24 28.22
C LYS A 83 14.78 -0.91 29.03
N SER A 84 15.42 -1.87 28.38
CA SER A 84 16.13 -2.96 29.08
C SER A 84 17.22 -2.44 30.02
N MET A 85 18.05 -1.48 29.59
CA MET A 85 19.10 -0.88 30.41
C MET A 85 18.56 -0.03 31.56
N THR A 86 17.39 0.58 31.39
CA THR A 86 16.73 1.38 32.46
C THR A 86 15.87 0.56 33.41
N GLY A 87 15.93 -0.77 33.33
CA GLY A 87 15.36 -1.66 34.32
C GLY A 87 13.94 -2.14 34.02
N PHE A 88 13.54 -2.16 32.77
CA PHE A 88 12.29 -2.77 32.32
C PHE A 88 12.51 -4.20 31.82
N ASP A 89 11.49 -5.03 31.97
CA ASP A 89 11.34 -6.28 31.24
C ASP A 89 10.83 -5.93 29.81
N ALA A 90 11.79 -5.69 28.89
CA ALA A 90 11.54 -5.17 27.56
C ALA A 90 11.79 -6.27 26.50
N ASN A 91 10.96 -7.30 26.55
CA ASN A 91 11.01 -8.38 25.57
C ASN A 91 10.51 -7.90 24.20
N TYR A 92 11.25 -8.26 23.16
CA TYR A 92 10.91 -7.92 21.76
C TYR A 92 10.86 -9.18 20.91
N VAL A 93 9.69 -9.44 20.34
CA VAL A 93 9.45 -10.54 19.42
C VAL A 93 9.33 -9.98 18.01
N PRO A 94 10.31 -10.20 17.13
CA PRO A 94 10.22 -9.76 15.74
C PRO A 94 9.13 -10.55 15.02
N GLY A 95 8.49 -9.88 14.05
CA GLY A 95 7.44 -10.50 13.25
C GLY A 95 7.68 -10.36 11.75
N TRP A 96 6.99 -11.19 10.96
CA TRP A 96 6.95 -11.11 9.50
C TRP A 96 5.54 -11.25 8.95
N ASP A 97 5.22 -10.37 8.00
CA ASP A 97 4.03 -10.52 7.17
C ASP A 97 4.34 -11.40 5.95
N CYS A 98 3.68 -12.55 5.90
CA CYS A 98 3.99 -13.60 4.95
C CYS A 98 2.88 -13.79 3.89
N HIS A 99 1.94 -12.84 3.75
CA HIS A 99 0.80 -12.92 2.86
C HIS A 99 0.65 -11.69 1.96
N GLY A 100 -0.28 -11.75 1.01
CA GLY A 100 -0.72 -10.65 0.17
C GLY A 100 0.04 -10.49 -1.13
N LEU A 101 -0.40 -9.50 -1.92
CA LEU A 101 0.12 -9.20 -3.25
C LEU A 101 1.65 -9.01 -3.31
N PRO A 102 2.32 -8.36 -2.34
CA PRO A 102 3.76 -8.17 -2.40
C PRO A 102 4.58 -9.47 -2.44
N ILE A 103 4.01 -10.57 -1.93
CA ILE A 103 4.62 -11.90 -1.96
C ILE A 103 4.16 -12.66 -3.20
N GLU A 104 2.86 -12.66 -3.48
CA GLU A 104 2.24 -13.37 -4.59
C GLU A 104 2.83 -12.97 -5.95
N LEU A 105 2.91 -11.67 -6.23
CA LEU A 105 3.47 -11.17 -7.49
C LEU A 105 4.93 -11.60 -7.71
N LYS A 106 5.72 -11.64 -6.64
CA LYS A 106 7.13 -12.09 -6.72
C LYS A 106 7.23 -13.60 -6.88
N ALA A 107 6.39 -14.37 -6.19
CA ALA A 107 6.32 -15.81 -6.35
C ALA A 107 5.91 -16.22 -7.76
N ILE A 108 4.87 -15.57 -8.33
CA ILE A 108 4.43 -15.76 -9.71
C ILE A 108 5.57 -15.44 -10.70
N LYS A 109 6.23 -14.30 -10.51
CA LYS A 109 7.37 -13.91 -11.34
C LYS A 109 8.50 -14.93 -11.28
N GLN A 110 8.77 -15.51 -10.11
CA GLN A 110 9.80 -16.54 -9.94
C GLN A 110 9.41 -17.86 -10.64
N LEU A 111 8.11 -18.20 -10.64
CA LEU A 111 7.61 -19.37 -11.37
C LEU A 111 7.68 -19.21 -12.89
N GLY A 112 7.70 -17.97 -13.40
CA GLY A 112 7.76 -17.68 -14.83
C GLY A 112 6.53 -18.12 -15.62
N VAL A 113 5.37 -18.25 -14.95
CA VAL A 113 4.11 -18.73 -15.52
C VAL A 113 3.05 -17.64 -15.42
N ASP A 114 2.12 -17.63 -16.39
CA ASP A 114 0.95 -16.76 -16.37
C ASP A 114 0.08 -17.08 -15.13
N SER A 115 -0.25 -16.06 -14.35
CA SER A 115 -1.02 -16.18 -13.10
C SER A 115 -2.35 -16.91 -13.29
N GLY A 116 -3.04 -16.68 -14.43
CA GLY A 116 -4.31 -17.34 -14.75
C GLY A 116 -4.21 -18.83 -15.05
N LYS A 117 -2.99 -19.39 -15.17
CA LYS A 117 -2.74 -20.80 -15.49
C LYS A 117 -2.19 -21.60 -14.31
N ILE A 118 -1.97 -20.96 -13.16
CA ILE A 118 -1.43 -21.62 -11.97
C ILE A 118 -2.60 -22.17 -11.12
N ASP A 119 -2.52 -23.43 -10.78
CA ASP A 119 -3.44 -24.03 -9.81
C ASP A 119 -3.32 -23.35 -8.44
N PRO A 120 -4.43 -22.97 -7.77
CA PRO A 120 -4.41 -22.23 -6.51
C PRO A 120 -3.62 -22.89 -5.37
N VAL A 121 -3.59 -24.23 -5.31
CA VAL A 121 -2.83 -24.96 -4.29
C VAL A 121 -1.33 -24.82 -4.53
N THR A 122 -0.92 -24.97 -5.78
CA THR A 122 0.47 -24.78 -6.20
C THR A 122 0.93 -23.34 -5.94
N LEU A 123 0.11 -22.33 -6.30
CA LEU A 123 0.41 -20.94 -6.04
C LEU A 123 0.62 -20.69 -4.54
N ARG A 124 -0.29 -21.15 -3.67
CA ARG A 124 -0.16 -20.98 -2.22
C ARG A 124 1.10 -21.61 -1.65
N LYS A 125 1.48 -22.81 -2.14
CA LYS A 125 2.73 -23.48 -1.73
C LYS A 125 3.94 -22.63 -2.14
N SER A 126 3.98 -22.17 -3.38
CA SER A 126 5.07 -21.36 -3.89
C SER A 126 5.20 -20.03 -3.14
N CYS A 127 4.08 -19.37 -2.83
CA CYS A 127 4.07 -18.15 -2.01
C CYS A 127 4.64 -18.41 -0.61
N ARG A 128 4.24 -19.54 0.03
CA ARG A 128 4.76 -19.94 1.34
C ARG A 128 6.26 -20.18 1.30
N GLU A 129 6.76 -20.95 0.36
CA GLU A 129 8.18 -21.26 0.20
C GLU A 129 9.00 -19.99 -0.08
N PHE A 130 8.50 -19.12 -0.95
CA PHE A 130 9.12 -17.84 -1.23
C PHE A 130 9.20 -16.96 0.03
N ALA A 131 8.11 -16.80 0.77
CA ALA A 131 8.09 -16.00 1.99
C ALA A 131 9.07 -16.52 3.05
N LEU A 132 9.11 -17.84 3.28
CA LEU A 132 10.05 -18.44 4.24
C LEU A 132 11.51 -18.26 3.84
N SER A 133 11.85 -18.37 2.55
CA SER A 133 13.20 -18.11 2.07
C SER A 133 13.63 -16.66 2.26
N CYS A 134 12.71 -15.70 2.03
CA CYS A 134 12.97 -14.28 2.26
C CYS A 134 13.14 -13.95 3.76
N LEU A 135 12.38 -14.62 4.62
CA LEU A 135 12.45 -14.47 6.07
C LEU A 135 13.85 -14.76 6.58
N ASP A 136 14.44 -15.88 6.18
CA ASP A 136 15.79 -16.27 6.62
C ASP A 136 16.84 -15.23 6.21
N GLY A 137 16.74 -14.71 4.98
CA GLY A 137 17.58 -13.63 4.50
C GLY A 137 17.44 -12.34 5.31
N GLN A 138 16.21 -11.91 5.57
CA GLN A 138 15.93 -10.71 6.36
C GLN A 138 16.35 -10.86 7.83
N LYS A 139 16.16 -12.05 8.43
CA LYS A 139 16.60 -12.37 9.78
C LYS A 139 18.13 -12.17 9.91
N ALA A 140 18.89 -12.69 8.96
CA ALA A 140 20.35 -12.50 8.92
C ALA A 140 20.73 -11.02 8.78
N GLN A 141 20.02 -10.26 7.95
CA GLN A 141 20.25 -8.83 7.76
C GLN A 141 19.90 -8.01 9.02
N PHE A 142 18.84 -8.33 9.74
CA PHE A 142 18.50 -7.68 11.01
C PHE A 142 19.55 -7.99 12.09
N LYS A 143 19.97 -9.24 12.20
CA LYS A 143 21.07 -9.62 13.11
C LYS A 143 22.36 -8.85 12.76
N ARG A 144 22.68 -8.67 11.47
CA ARG A 144 23.85 -7.88 11.03
C ARG A 144 23.76 -6.40 11.43
N LEU A 145 22.54 -5.83 11.51
CA LEU A 145 22.31 -4.47 12.04
C LEU A 145 22.45 -4.41 13.58
N GLY A 146 22.63 -5.53 14.24
CA GLY A 146 22.70 -5.60 15.71
C GLY A 146 21.37 -5.53 16.42
N VAL A 147 20.25 -5.75 15.71
CA VAL A 147 18.90 -5.72 16.30
C VAL A 147 18.74 -6.86 17.31
N TRP A 148 18.26 -6.51 18.51
CA TRP A 148 17.92 -7.47 19.55
C TRP A 148 16.48 -7.95 19.43
N GLY A 149 16.22 -9.21 19.77
CA GLY A 149 14.88 -9.79 19.77
C GLY A 149 14.91 -11.30 19.88
N ASP A 150 13.77 -11.89 20.15
CA ASP A 150 13.58 -13.34 20.11
C ASP A 150 13.46 -13.81 18.65
N PHE A 151 14.60 -13.98 18.00
CA PHE A 151 14.67 -14.50 16.65
C PHE A 151 14.53 -16.03 16.58
N ASP A 152 14.51 -16.73 17.71
CA ASP A 152 14.34 -18.18 17.77
C ASP A 152 12.86 -18.55 17.65
N ASP A 153 11.96 -17.72 18.23
CA ASP A 153 10.51 -17.88 18.09
C ASP A 153 9.80 -16.58 17.64
N PRO A 154 10.05 -16.13 16.41
CA PRO A 154 9.37 -14.95 15.86
C PRO A 154 7.88 -15.24 15.62
N TYR A 155 7.05 -14.20 15.63
CA TYR A 155 5.70 -14.38 15.14
C TYR A 155 5.64 -14.28 13.63
N LEU A 156 4.93 -15.21 13.00
CA LEU A 156 4.76 -15.25 11.54
C LEU A 156 3.28 -15.30 11.23
N THR A 157 2.80 -14.41 10.37
CA THR A 157 1.37 -14.40 9.98
C THR A 157 0.93 -15.68 9.28
N ILE A 158 1.89 -16.46 8.77
CA ILE A 158 1.67 -17.75 8.10
C ILE A 158 1.61 -18.95 9.08
N LYS A 159 1.82 -18.75 10.39
CA LYS A 159 1.65 -19.81 11.38
C LYS A 159 0.15 -20.12 11.54
N PRO A 160 -0.27 -21.40 11.56
CA PRO A 160 -1.67 -21.78 11.71
C PRO A 160 -2.35 -21.16 12.94
N GLU A 161 -1.62 -21.00 14.04
CA GLU A 161 -2.13 -20.41 15.28
C GLU A 161 -2.45 -18.93 15.09
N PHE A 162 -1.64 -18.21 14.29
CA PHE A 162 -1.87 -16.81 13.95
C PHE A 162 -3.11 -16.66 13.06
N GLU A 163 -3.22 -17.49 12.01
CA GLU A 163 -4.38 -17.51 11.11
C GLU A 163 -5.67 -17.87 11.87
N ALA A 164 -5.63 -18.89 12.74
CA ALA A 164 -6.77 -19.28 13.57
C ALA A 164 -7.23 -18.12 14.47
N LYS A 165 -6.30 -17.35 15.03
CA LYS A 165 -6.63 -16.17 15.86
C LYS A 165 -7.29 -15.06 15.04
N GLN A 166 -6.86 -14.83 13.83
CA GLN A 166 -7.50 -13.86 12.92
C GLN A 166 -8.96 -14.28 12.62
N VAL A 167 -9.18 -15.55 12.29
CA VAL A 167 -10.53 -16.09 12.03
C VAL A 167 -11.42 -15.98 13.28
N GLU A 168 -10.88 -16.27 14.47
CA GLU A 168 -11.61 -16.11 15.73
C GLU A 168 -12.05 -14.66 15.97
N VAL A 169 -11.14 -13.69 15.75
CA VAL A 169 -11.45 -12.27 15.94
C VAL A 169 -12.48 -11.80 14.91
N PHE A 170 -12.32 -12.20 13.65
CA PHE A 170 -13.30 -11.91 12.59
C PHE A 170 -14.70 -12.42 12.96
N GLY A 171 -14.80 -13.68 13.43
CA GLY A 171 -16.05 -14.27 13.88
C GLY A 171 -16.69 -13.50 15.02
N LYS A 172 -15.90 -13.07 16.02
CA LYS A 172 -16.40 -12.25 17.12
C LYS A 172 -16.92 -10.87 16.66
N MET A 173 -16.25 -10.24 15.69
CA MET A 173 -16.72 -8.98 15.09
C MET A 173 -18.03 -9.17 14.33
N MET A 174 -18.15 -10.26 13.57
CA MET A 174 -19.38 -10.61 12.86
C MET A 174 -20.55 -10.85 13.83
N GLN A 175 -20.33 -11.60 14.91
CA GLN A 175 -21.35 -11.86 15.95
C GLN A 175 -21.84 -10.57 16.62
N LYS A 176 -20.97 -9.55 16.74
CA LYS A 176 -21.32 -8.21 17.26
C LYS A 176 -22.00 -7.31 16.22
N GLY A 177 -22.21 -7.77 14.98
CA GLY A 177 -22.83 -6.98 13.92
C GLY A 177 -21.93 -5.94 13.26
N TYR A 178 -20.63 -5.93 13.54
CA TYR A 178 -19.68 -4.99 12.92
C TYR A 178 -19.33 -5.36 11.48
N ILE A 179 -19.49 -6.62 11.11
CA ILE A 179 -19.19 -7.13 9.77
C ILE A 179 -20.48 -7.67 9.16
N TYR A 180 -20.80 -7.18 7.98
CA TYR A 180 -21.96 -7.62 7.19
C TYR A 180 -21.63 -7.63 5.71
N LYS A 181 -22.35 -8.41 4.91
CA LYS A 181 -22.22 -8.44 3.47
C LYS A 181 -22.96 -7.26 2.86
N GLY A 182 -22.29 -6.49 2.03
CA GLY A 182 -22.86 -5.35 1.31
C GLY A 182 -22.23 -5.19 -0.05
N LEU A 183 -22.84 -4.30 -0.88
CA LEU A 183 -22.28 -3.88 -2.15
C LEU A 183 -21.68 -2.49 -1.99
N LYS A 184 -20.43 -2.33 -2.41
CA LYS A 184 -19.72 -1.07 -2.39
C LYS A 184 -18.82 -1.01 -3.63
N PRO A 185 -18.74 0.13 -4.34
CA PRO A 185 -17.72 0.35 -5.36
C PRO A 185 -16.32 0.21 -4.72
N VAL A 186 -15.45 -0.53 -5.37
CA VAL A 186 -14.06 -0.73 -4.92
C VAL A 186 -13.11 -0.49 -6.08
N TYR A 187 -11.88 -0.08 -5.75
CA TYR A 187 -10.81 -0.06 -6.74
C TYR A 187 -10.44 -1.48 -7.13
N TRP A 188 -10.22 -1.70 -8.40
CA TRP A 188 -9.93 -3.01 -8.97
C TRP A 188 -8.73 -2.92 -9.92
N CYS A 189 -7.75 -3.79 -9.73
CA CYS A 189 -6.65 -3.98 -10.68
C CYS A 189 -6.97 -5.12 -11.64
N ALA A 190 -7.10 -4.82 -12.92
CA ALA A 190 -7.40 -5.83 -13.94
C ALA A 190 -6.20 -6.78 -14.19
N ASP A 191 -4.97 -6.29 -14.02
CA ASP A 191 -3.76 -7.09 -14.21
C ASP A 191 -3.56 -8.08 -13.05
N CYS A 192 -3.77 -7.60 -11.80
CA CYS A 192 -3.65 -8.42 -10.60
C CYS A 192 -4.91 -9.24 -10.30
N ASN A 193 -6.04 -8.97 -10.98
CA ASN A 193 -7.35 -9.59 -10.74
C ASN A 193 -7.79 -9.53 -9.27
N THR A 194 -7.62 -8.36 -8.64
CA THR A 194 -7.96 -8.17 -7.22
C THR A 194 -8.46 -6.76 -6.93
N ALA A 195 -9.23 -6.62 -5.86
CA ALA A 195 -9.54 -5.32 -5.26
C ALA A 195 -8.28 -4.72 -4.63
N LEU A 196 -8.19 -3.40 -4.63
CA LEU A 196 -7.10 -2.65 -4.02
C LEU A 196 -7.60 -1.86 -2.82
N ALA A 197 -6.76 -1.78 -1.78
CA ALA A 197 -6.92 -0.80 -0.71
C ALA A 197 -6.51 0.60 -1.21
N GLU A 198 -7.05 1.65 -0.60
CA GLU A 198 -6.73 3.03 -1.00
C GLU A 198 -5.23 3.34 -0.94
N ALA A 199 -4.51 2.76 0.03
CA ALA A 199 -3.07 2.92 0.17
C ALA A 199 -2.23 2.21 -0.92
N GLU A 200 -2.84 1.35 -1.71
CA GLU A 200 -2.19 0.60 -2.81
C GLU A 200 -2.40 1.27 -4.17
N ILE A 201 -3.13 2.39 -4.20
CA ILE A 201 -3.48 3.10 -5.43
C ILE A 201 -2.43 4.15 -5.73
N GLU A 202 -1.92 4.12 -6.94
CA GLU A 202 -1.05 5.16 -7.49
C GLU A 202 -1.80 5.90 -8.59
N TYR A 203 -1.82 7.24 -8.49
CA TYR A 203 -2.48 8.10 -9.47
C TYR A 203 -1.45 8.56 -10.49
N GLN A 204 -1.83 8.49 -11.75
CA GLN A 204 -1.05 9.03 -12.87
C GLN A 204 -1.99 9.62 -13.92
N ASP A 205 -1.46 10.50 -14.77
CA ASP A 205 -2.21 11.03 -15.91
C ASP A 205 -2.47 9.89 -16.91
N ASP A 206 -3.74 9.66 -17.20
CA ASP A 206 -4.19 8.63 -18.12
C ASP A 206 -5.01 9.28 -19.25
N PRO A 207 -4.51 9.33 -20.49
CA PRO A 207 -5.23 9.92 -21.60
C PRO A 207 -6.48 9.09 -21.93
N CYS A 208 -7.63 9.74 -21.87
CA CYS A 208 -8.90 9.11 -22.22
C CYS A 208 -9.69 9.94 -23.23
N TYR A 209 -10.52 9.27 -24.02
CA TYR A 209 -11.46 9.94 -24.90
C TYR A 209 -12.62 10.50 -24.08
N SER A 210 -12.91 11.79 -24.27
CA SER A 210 -14.14 12.41 -23.79
C SER A 210 -15.07 12.64 -24.97
N ILE A 211 -16.36 12.42 -24.74
CA ILE A 211 -17.38 12.61 -25.78
C ILE A 211 -18.58 13.38 -25.24
N PHE A 212 -19.17 14.17 -26.10
CA PHE A 212 -20.52 14.72 -25.92
C PHE A 212 -21.52 13.82 -26.61
N VAL A 213 -22.60 13.46 -25.92
CA VAL A 213 -23.66 12.60 -26.44
C VAL A 213 -24.98 13.33 -26.34
N LYS A 214 -25.74 13.36 -27.42
CA LYS A 214 -27.07 13.97 -27.46
C LYS A 214 -28.15 12.90 -27.42
N PHE A 215 -29.11 13.08 -26.51
CA PHE A 215 -30.31 12.23 -26.38
C PHE A 215 -31.54 12.99 -26.84
N PRO A 216 -32.41 12.42 -27.70
CA PRO A 216 -33.57 13.11 -28.19
C PRO A 216 -34.58 13.36 -27.06
N ILE A 217 -35.25 14.52 -27.10
CA ILE A 217 -36.35 14.84 -26.21
C ILE A 217 -37.63 14.33 -26.87
N SER A 218 -38.23 13.27 -26.32
CA SER A 218 -39.45 12.66 -26.86
C SER A 218 -40.74 13.40 -26.45
N ASP A 219 -40.74 13.98 -25.25
CA ASP A 219 -41.89 14.66 -24.68
C ASP A 219 -41.41 15.70 -23.65
N SER A 220 -41.84 16.96 -23.81
CA SER A 220 -41.50 18.07 -22.88
C SER A 220 -42.39 18.11 -21.65
N LYS A 221 -43.49 17.38 -21.62
CA LYS A 221 -44.57 17.55 -20.63
C LYS A 221 -45.08 19.00 -20.52
N GLY A 222 -45.08 19.73 -21.65
CA GLY A 222 -45.46 21.13 -21.71
C GLY A 222 -44.40 22.12 -21.18
N LYS A 223 -43.23 21.65 -20.78
CA LYS A 223 -42.20 22.51 -20.16
C LYS A 223 -41.53 23.48 -21.13
N PHE A 224 -41.57 23.20 -22.44
CA PHE A 224 -40.88 23.98 -23.47
C PHE A 224 -41.82 24.57 -24.53
N ASP A 225 -43.13 24.49 -24.33
CA ASP A 225 -44.13 24.92 -25.32
C ASP A 225 -44.06 26.43 -25.63
N ASP A 226 -43.74 27.24 -24.61
CA ASP A 226 -43.60 28.69 -24.73
C ASP A 226 -42.32 29.16 -25.44
N LEU A 227 -41.35 28.20 -25.66
CA LEU A 227 -40.08 28.53 -26.28
C LEU A 227 -40.08 28.44 -27.80
N GLY A 228 -41.16 27.95 -28.41
CA GLY A 228 -41.28 27.81 -29.86
C GLY A 228 -40.25 26.84 -30.47
N ILE A 229 -39.78 25.86 -29.72
CA ILE A 229 -38.77 24.90 -30.14
C ILE A 229 -39.43 23.68 -30.77
N ASP A 230 -38.90 23.26 -31.92
CA ASP A 230 -39.29 22.00 -32.57
C ASP A 230 -38.66 20.82 -31.80
N LEU A 231 -39.49 20.14 -30.99
CA LEU A 231 -39.04 19.00 -30.17
C LEU A 231 -38.49 17.83 -31.00
N SER A 232 -38.91 17.69 -32.27
CA SER A 232 -38.37 16.65 -33.15
C SER A 232 -36.88 16.85 -33.46
N LYS A 233 -36.35 18.04 -33.20
CA LYS A 233 -34.97 18.45 -33.40
C LYS A 233 -34.27 18.81 -32.08
N ALA A 234 -34.88 18.54 -30.94
CA ALA A 234 -34.37 18.92 -29.62
C ALA A 234 -33.70 17.73 -28.92
N TYR A 235 -32.55 18.00 -28.33
CA TYR A 235 -31.72 17.00 -27.68
C TYR A 235 -31.19 17.53 -26.36
N VAL A 236 -31.01 16.65 -25.37
CA VAL A 236 -30.21 16.93 -24.15
C VAL A 236 -28.79 16.46 -24.38
N VAL A 237 -27.83 17.29 -24.08
CA VAL A 237 -26.40 16.96 -24.22
C VAL A 237 -25.84 16.55 -22.87
N ILE A 238 -25.14 15.42 -22.88
CA ILE A 238 -24.33 14.96 -21.74
C ILE A 238 -22.87 14.85 -22.16
N TRP A 239 -21.98 14.84 -21.19
CA TRP A 239 -20.55 14.60 -21.38
C TRP A 239 -20.11 13.38 -20.58
N THR A 240 -19.23 12.58 -21.13
CA THR A 240 -18.64 11.43 -20.42
C THR A 240 -17.25 11.08 -20.94
N THR A 241 -16.41 10.57 -20.04
CA THR A 241 -15.16 9.87 -20.36
C THR A 241 -15.34 8.35 -20.33
N THR A 242 -16.47 7.86 -19.78
CA THR A 242 -16.77 6.44 -19.58
C THR A 242 -17.77 5.96 -20.62
N THR A 243 -17.31 5.85 -21.87
CA THR A 243 -18.18 5.57 -23.03
C THR A 243 -18.90 4.21 -22.95
N TRP A 244 -18.31 3.24 -22.27
CA TRP A 244 -18.91 1.91 -22.05
C TRP A 244 -20.12 1.87 -21.12
N THR A 245 -20.41 2.97 -20.42
CA THR A 245 -21.62 3.06 -19.57
C THR A 245 -22.87 3.45 -20.35
N LEU A 246 -22.75 3.95 -21.58
CA LEU A 246 -23.87 4.38 -22.40
C LEU A 246 -24.95 3.30 -22.62
N PRO A 247 -24.61 2.02 -22.89
CA PRO A 247 -25.63 0.98 -23.04
C PRO A 247 -26.49 0.75 -21.80
N GLY A 248 -25.98 1.10 -20.61
CA GLY A 248 -26.69 0.97 -19.34
C GLY A 248 -27.38 2.27 -18.88
N ASN A 249 -27.40 3.32 -19.70
CA ASN A 249 -27.97 4.60 -19.32
C ASN A 249 -29.52 4.51 -19.24
N LEU A 250 -30.09 4.86 -18.08
CA LEU A 250 -31.51 4.79 -17.80
C LEU A 250 -32.18 6.17 -17.75
N ALA A 251 -31.43 7.20 -17.39
CA ALA A 251 -31.97 8.55 -17.20
C ALA A 251 -30.87 9.61 -17.25
N ILE A 252 -31.28 10.85 -17.49
CA ILE A 252 -30.47 12.05 -17.40
C ILE A 252 -30.94 12.84 -16.19
N CYS A 253 -30.07 13.14 -15.25
CA CYS A 253 -30.34 13.97 -14.09
C CYS A 253 -29.90 15.40 -14.36
N LEU A 254 -30.78 16.38 -14.06
CA LEU A 254 -30.48 17.81 -14.12
C LEU A 254 -30.28 18.35 -12.71
N GLY A 255 -29.29 19.20 -12.51
CA GLY A 255 -29.04 19.85 -11.23
C GLY A 255 -30.03 21.00 -11.00
N PRO A 256 -30.76 21.05 -9.86
CA PRO A 256 -31.80 22.07 -9.63
C PRO A 256 -31.26 23.49 -9.44
N ASN A 257 -30.00 23.63 -9.22
CA ASN A 257 -29.32 24.92 -8.98
C ASN A 257 -28.62 25.49 -10.22
N TYR A 258 -28.71 24.80 -11.36
CA TYR A 258 -28.08 25.25 -12.61
C TYR A 258 -29.15 25.80 -13.57
N GLU A 259 -28.76 26.82 -14.31
CA GLU A 259 -29.53 27.31 -15.42
C GLU A 259 -29.23 26.47 -16.67
N TYR A 260 -30.30 26.10 -17.40
CA TYR A 260 -30.20 25.33 -18.63
C TYR A 260 -30.74 26.14 -19.79
N THR A 261 -30.10 26.06 -20.93
CA THR A 261 -30.53 26.78 -22.13
C THR A 261 -30.53 25.87 -23.35
N PHE A 262 -31.39 26.20 -24.32
CA PHE A 262 -31.33 25.59 -25.63
C PHE A 262 -30.45 26.44 -26.55
N VAL A 263 -29.49 25.79 -27.18
CA VAL A 263 -28.63 26.38 -28.20
C VAL A 263 -29.06 25.82 -29.57
N LYS A 264 -29.43 26.70 -30.51
CA LYS A 264 -29.69 26.33 -31.89
C LYS A 264 -28.38 26.26 -32.66
N VAL A 265 -28.10 25.15 -33.33
CA VAL A 265 -26.91 24.99 -34.15
C VAL A 265 -27.17 25.61 -35.52
N GLU A 266 -26.43 26.66 -35.86
CA GLU A 266 -26.55 27.41 -37.12
C GLU A 266 -25.40 27.18 -38.09
N ASP A 267 -24.40 26.41 -37.69
CA ASP A 267 -23.31 25.99 -38.55
C ASP A 267 -23.77 24.95 -39.56
N GLU A 268 -23.82 25.29 -40.83
CA GLU A 268 -24.27 24.44 -41.94
C GLU A 268 -23.36 23.25 -42.19
N GLU A 269 -22.08 23.29 -41.78
CA GLU A 269 -21.16 22.21 -41.90
C GLU A 269 -21.30 21.17 -40.77
N SER A 270 -21.99 21.56 -39.68
CA SER A 270 -22.22 20.68 -38.55
C SER A 270 -23.27 19.60 -38.84
N LYS A 271 -22.94 18.34 -38.43
CA LYS A 271 -23.94 17.25 -38.45
C LYS A 271 -25.19 17.52 -37.60
N SER A 272 -25.14 18.52 -36.75
CA SER A 272 -26.23 18.94 -35.87
C SER A 272 -26.95 20.22 -36.36
N TYR A 273 -26.70 20.66 -37.58
CA TYR A 273 -27.32 21.85 -38.16
C TYR A 273 -28.86 21.87 -38.00
N GLY A 274 -29.37 22.97 -37.53
CA GLY A 274 -30.81 23.18 -37.28
C GLY A 274 -31.36 22.47 -36.04
N GLN A 275 -30.56 21.79 -35.26
CA GLN A 275 -30.98 21.15 -34.02
C GLN A 275 -30.89 22.12 -32.83
N TYR A 276 -31.67 21.80 -31.79
CA TYR A 276 -31.65 22.49 -30.50
C TYR A 276 -31.04 21.61 -29.44
N LEU A 277 -29.98 22.08 -28.82
CA LEU A 277 -29.18 21.35 -27.82
C LEU A 277 -29.41 21.94 -26.42
N LEU A 278 -30.04 21.18 -25.52
CA LEU A 278 -30.23 21.57 -24.12
C LEU A 278 -28.96 21.22 -23.31
N MET A 279 -28.38 22.20 -22.67
CA MET A 279 -27.19 22.05 -21.81
C MET A 279 -27.19 23.15 -20.73
N ALA A 280 -26.31 23.01 -19.73
CA ALA A 280 -26.10 24.06 -18.74
C ALA A 280 -25.58 25.34 -19.43
N ALA A 281 -26.14 26.48 -19.08
CA ALA A 281 -25.81 27.78 -19.72
C ALA A 281 -24.33 28.10 -19.61
N GLU A 282 -23.71 27.76 -18.48
CA GLU A 282 -22.27 27.98 -18.21
C GLU A 282 -21.34 27.14 -19.10
N LEU A 283 -21.83 26.02 -19.66
CA LEU A 283 -21.05 25.09 -20.47
C LEU A 283 -21.20 25.33 -21.98
N VAL A 284 -22.00 26.29 -22.40
CA VAL A 284 -22.31 26.53 -23.84
C VAL A 284 -21.02 26.77 -24.64
N SER A 285 -20.13 27.64 -24.17
CA SER A 285 -18.89 27.93 -24.87
C SER A 285 -18.00 26.68 -25.02
N THR A 286 -17.87 25.88 -23.97
CA THR A 286 -17.04 24.67 -23.96
C THR A 286 -17.61 23.54 -24.86
N VAL A 287 -18.93 23.46 -24.97
CA VAL A 287 -19.58 22.39 -25.73
C VAL A 287 -19.70 22.74 -27.21
N MET A 288 -19.77 24.05 -27.54
CA MET A 288 -20.03 24.53 -28.89
C MET A 288 -18.80 25.00 -29.63
N GLU A 289 -17.62 25.03 -28.98
CA GLU A 289 -16.30 25.16 -29.62
C GLU A 289 -15.87 23.86 -30.30
#